data_797646ef8f41d272d844b52d87d7435a
#
_entry.id   797646ef8f41d272d844b52d87d7435a
#
_cell.length_a   1.000
_cell.length_b   1.000
_cell.length_c   1.000
_cell.angle_alpha   90.00
_cell.angle_beta   90.00
_cell.angle_gamma   90.00
#
_symmetry.space_group_name_H-M   'P 1'
#
loop_
_entity.id
_entity.type
_entity.pdbx_description
1 polymer ?
#
loop_
_entity_poly.entity_id
_entity_poly.type
_entity_poly.pdbx_seq_one_letter_code
_entity_poly.pdbx_strand_id
1 'polypeptide(L)'
;MKNSCVLLLGTVLAGAVFVSCDKDEYLPPDKNKYIYDIPQITLTESARVGAYYTNIATTYWRKDGAPQYTGTPVLGEYTSLTESVMEQHVEWADEAGLDYFVFGWNAGSTDDALLSLFASKRAADGVRMVVNFNTSHLGISNDQPLQSDEKLTQMRTEFTEKMLPLFQSDAYFRVGDRP
;
A
#
# COMPACT_ATOMS: atom_id res chain seq x y z
N MET A 1 -66.67 -14.71 67.06
CA MET A 1 -65.27 -14.64 66.90
C MET A 1 -65.00 -15.24 65.52
N LYS A 2 -64.70 -14.42 64.53
CA LYS A 2 -64.56 -14.78 63.10
C LYS A 2 -63.14 -14.65 62.74
N ASN A 3 -62.52 -15.80 62.39
CA ASN A 3 -61.19 -15.78 61.83
C ASN A 3 -61.29 -15.65 60.30
N SER A 4 -60.87 -14.52 59.81
CA SER A 4 -60.74 -14.30 58.38
C SER A 4 -59.29 -14.77 57.94
N CYS A 5 -59.28 -15.80 57.13
CA CYS A 5 -58.07 -16.27 56.47
C CYS A 5 -57.86 -15.41 55.22
N VAL A 6 -56.84 -14.59 55.24
CA VAL A 6 -56.43 -13.80 54.07
C VAL A 6 -55.47 -14.64 53.22
N LEU A 7 -55.93 -15.05 52.07
CA LEU A 7 -55.12 -15.75 51.05
C LEU A 7 -54.30 -14.69 50.36
N LEU A 8 -52.97 -14.72 50.59
CA LEU A 8 -52.01 -13.92 49.85
C LEU A 8 -51.65 -14.67 48.55
N LEU A 9 -52.23 -14.18 47.45
CA LEU A 9 -51.82 -14.63 46.11
C LEU A 9 -50.45 -14.00 45.79
N GLY A 10 -49.36 -14.81 45.86
CA GLY A 10 -48.08 -14.41 45.42
C GLY A 10 -47.99 -14.44 43.90
N THR A 11 -48.03 -13.26 43.30
CA THR A 11 -47.67 -13.09 41.87
C THR A 11 -46.16 -13.22 41.70
N VAL A 12 -45.73 -14.35 41.16
CA VAL A 12 -44.37 -14.53 40.69
C VAL A 12 -44.22 -13.69 39.42
N LEU A 13 -43.61 -12.49 39.55
CA LEU A 13 -43.12 -11.75 38.41
C LEU A 13 -41.89 -12.49 37.89
N ALA A 14 -42.05 -13.21 36.77
CA ALA A 14 -40.93 -13.68 35.98
C ALA A 14 -40.23 -12.45 35.40
N GLY A 15 -39.16 -12.01 36.07
CA GLY A 15 -38.27 -10.98 35.54
C GLY A 15 -37.54 -11.58 34.32
N ALA A 16 -38.02 -11.22 33.14
CA ALA A 16 -37.21 -11.42 31.92
C ALA A 16 -35.96 -10.53 32.05
N VAL A 17 -34.87 -11.15 32.39
CA VAL A 17 -33.55 -10.49 32.26
C VAL A 17 -33.29 -10.35 30.76
N PHE A 18 -33.62 -9.17 30.24
CA PHE A 18 -33.11 -8.76 28.93
C PHE A 18 -31.63 -8.58 29.12
N VAL A 19 -30.84 -9.61 28.74
CA VAL A 19 -29.44 -9.44 28.43
C VAL A 19 -29.43 -8.58 27.18
N SER A 20 -29.41 -7.27 27.38
CA SER A 20 -28.99 -6.35 26.34
C SER A 20 -27.56 -6.76 25.97
N CYS A 21 -27.41 -7.44 24.84
CA CYS A 21 -26.14 -7.38 24.17
C CYS A 21 -25.94 -5.91 23.84
N ASP A 22 -25.18 -5.21 24.64
CA ASP A 22 -24.56 -3.97 24.20
C ASP A 22 -23.90 -4.31 22.87
N LYS A 23 -24.52 -3.85 21.79
CA LYS A 23 -23.79 -3.70 20.55
C LYS A 23 -22.70 -2.73 20.95
N ASP A 24 -21.49 -3.25 21.08
CA ASP A 24 -20.30 -2.41 21.16
C ASP A 24 -20.43 -1.41 20.03
N GLU A 25 -20.94 -0.23 20.36
CA GLU A 25 -20.96 0.88 19.43
C GLU A 25 -19.49 1.08 19.10
N TYR A 26 -19.12 0.78 17.84
CA TYR A 26 -17.74 0.94 17.39
C TYR A 26 -17.43 2.43 17.49
N LEU A 27 -17.05 2.84 18.67
CA LEU A 27 -16.48 4.16 18.89
C LEU A 27 -15.14 4.15 18.15
N PRO A 28 -14.94 5.06 17.20
CA PRO A 28 -13.63 5.19 16.58
C PRO A 28 -12.61 5.31 17.72
N PRO A 29 -11.49 4.57 17.65
CA PRO A 29 -10.52 4.57 18.72
C PRO A 29 -10.15 6.01 19.07
N ASP A 30 -10.28 6.36 20.35
CA ASP A 30 -9.85 7.67 20.84
C ASP A 30 -8.37 7.81 20.47
N LYS A 31 -8.09 8.68 19.52
CA LYS A 31 -6.73 8.91 19.01
C LYS A 31 -5.74 9.17 20.16
N ASN A 32 -6.22 9.74 21.27
CA ASN A 32 -5.40 10.03 22.44
C ASN A 32 -5.06 8.77 23.26
N LYS A 33 -5.84 7.68 23.15
CA LYS A 33 -5.53 6.41 23.84
C LYS A 33 -4.46 5.58 23.15
N TYR A 34 -4.15 5.90 21.90
CA TYR A 34 -3.15 5.17 21.09
C TYR A 34 -1.88 5.99 20.82
N ILE A 35 -1.72 7.13 21.51
CA ILE A 35 -0.45 7.83 21.55
C ILE A 35 0.45 7.02 22.46
N TYR A 36 1.18 6.10 21.86
CA TYR A 36 2.32 5.47 22.53
C TYR A 36 3.49 6.43 22.43
N ASP A 37 4.17 6.67 23.56
CA ASP A 37 5.53 7.19 23.51
C ASP A 37 6.38 6.15 22.77
N ILE A 38 6.52 6.33 21.46
CA ILE A 38 7.45 5.52 20.68
C ILE A 38 8.84 5.91 21.15
N PRO A 39 9.57 5.01 21.84
CA PRO A 39 10.91 5.34 22.29
C PRO A 39 11.75 5.72 21.06
N GLN A 40 12.43 6.84 21.16
CA GLN A 40 13.39 7.27 20.14
C GLN A 40 14.47 6.21 20.04
N ILE A 41 14.39 5.38 19.02
CA ILE A 41 15.42 4.38 18.74
C ILE A 41 16.56 5.12 18.05
N THR A 42 17.67 5.29 18.75
CA THR A 42 18.91 5.75 18.13
C THR A 42 19.46 4.58 17.30
N LEU A 43 19.24 4.61 16.00
CA LEU A 43 19.86 3.66 15.10
C LEU A 43 21.37 3.96 15.03
N THR A 44 22.18 2.95 15.27
CA THR A 44 23.66 3.05 15.14
C THR A 44 24.09 3.12 13.68
N GLU A 45 23.20 2.72 12.76
CA GLU A 45 23.37 2.78 11.31
C GLU A 45 22.16 3.46 10.70
N SER A 46 22.35 4.14 9.58
CA SER A 46 21.24 4.76 8.84
C SER A 46 20.39 3.67 8.19
N ALA A 47 19.28 3.31 8.83
CA ALA A 47 18.27 2.44 8.20
C ALA A 47 17.60 3.20 7.05
N ARG A 48 17.25 2.48 5.99
CA ARG A 48 16.48 2.99 4.87
C ARG A 48 15.14 2.26 4.81
N VAL A 49 14.08 3.01 4.61
CA VAL A 49 12.73 2.48 4.58
C VAL A 49 12.18 2.61 3.18
N GLY A 50 11.78 1.48 2.59
CA GLY A 50 11.18 1.46 1.27
C GLY A 50 9.84 0.73 1.25
N ALA A 51 9.00 1.06 0.27
CA ALA A 51 7.73 0.39 0.05
C ALA A 51 7.58 -0.03 -1.41
N TYR A 52 6.92 -1.17 -1.65
CA TYR A 52 6.52 -1.53 -3.01
C TYR A 52 5.41 -0.61 -3.50
N TYR A 53 5.56 -0.10 -4.71
CA TYR A 53 4.55 0.69 -5.39
C TYR A 53 3.82 -0.18 -6.41
N THR A 54 2.52 -0.37 -6.19
CA THR A 54 1.68 -1.14 -7.12
C THR A 54 1.02 -0.19 -8.11
N ASN A 55 1.17 -0.48 -9.41
CA ASN A 55 0.45 0.22 -10.45
C ASN A 55 -1.03 -0.17 -10.41
N ILE A 56 -1.88 0.76 -10.03
CA ILE A 56 -3.33 0.58 -9.94
C ILE A 56 -3.98 1.15 -11.20
N ALA A 57 -4.74 0.31 -11.91
CA ALA A 57 -5.62 0.71 -12.99
C ALA A 57 -7.07 0.83 -12.49
N THR A 58 -7.93 1.54 -13.22
CA THR A 58 -9.35 1.69 -12.86
C THR A 58 -10.08 0.34 -12.74
N THR A 59 -9.67 -0.66 -13.53
CA THR A 59 -10.19 -2.03 -13.47
C THR A 59 -9.89 -2.75 -12.14
N TYR A 60 -8.96 -2.24 -11.37
CA TYR A 60 -8.63 -2.79 -10.05
C TYR A 60 -9.78 -2.59 -9.05
N TRP A 61 -10.52 -1.51 -9.17
CA TRP A 61 -11.59 -1.14 -8.24
C TRP A 61 -12.90 -1.87 -8.52
N ARG A 62 -13.12 -2.29 -9.79
CA ARG A 62 -14.37 -2.89 -10.23
C ARG A 62 -14.13 -4.16 -11.03
N LYS A 63 -14.96 -5.16 -10.77
CA LYS A 63 -15.07 -6.38 -11.58
C LYS A 63 -16.50 -6.49 -12.08
N ASP A 64 -16.66 -6.60 -13.38
CA ASP A 64 -17.98 -6.68 -14.05
C ASP A 64 -18.93 -5.54 -13.63
N GLY A 65 -18.37 -4.35 -13.39
CA GLY A 65 -19.09 -3.16 -12.93
C GLY A 65 -19.36 -3.09 -11.42
N ALA A 66 -19.14 -4.16 -10.67
CA ALA A 66 -19.32 -4.20 -9.22
C ALA A 66 -18.04 -3.79 -8.50
N PRO A 67 -18.12 -3.02 -7.38
CA PRO A 67 -16.98 -2.74 -6.53
C PRO A 67 -16.33 -4.03 -6.01
N GLN A 68 -15.01 -4.12 -6.04
CA GLN A 68 -14.26 -5.25 -5.51
C GLN A 68 -13.90 -5.10 -4.03
N TYR A 69 -14.04 -3.90 -3.49
CA TYR A 69 -13.67 -3.55 -2.12
C TYR A 69 -14.83 -2.91 -1.38
N THR A 70 -14.88 -3.09 -0.08
CA THR A 70 -15.94 -2.54 0.78
C THR A 70 -15.73 -1.08 1.16
N GLY A 71 -14.50 -0.58 1.01
CA GLY A 71 -14.15 0.82 1.30
C GLY A 71 -13.88 1.61 0.03
N THR A 72 -14.16 2.91 0.06
CA THR A 72 -13.73 3.84 -0.99
C THR A 72 -12.42 4.49 -0.56
N PRO A 73 -11.37 4.45 -1.39
CA PRO A 73 -10.14 5.17 -1.10
C PRO A 73 -10.37 6.67 -0.96
N VAL A 74 -9.53 7.35 -0.18
CA VAL A 74 -9.60 8.82 -0.02
C VAL A 74 -9.53 9.55 -1.37
N LEU A 75 -8.75 9.00 -2.30
CA LEU A 75 -8.60 9.54 -3.66
C LEU A 75 -9.69 9.06 -4.64
N GLY A 76 -10.71 8.33 -4.14
CA GLY A 76 -11.71 7.69 -5.00
C GLY A 76 -11.15 6.47 -5.73
N GLU A 77 -11.84 6.03 -6.79
CA GLU A 77 -11.38 4.95 -7.66
C GLU A 77 -10.37 5.52 -8.66
N TYR A 78 -9.10 5.54 -8.29
CA TYR A 78 -8.04 6.18 -9.06
C TYR A 78 -7.27 5.23 -9.98
N THR A 79 -6.44 5.81 -10.84
CA THR A 79 -5.32 5.13 -11.51
C THR A 79 -4.00 5.78 -11.11
N SER A 80 -2.98 4.96 -10.93
CA SER A 80 -1.62 5.43 -10.56
C SER A 80 -0.99 6.34 -11.61
N LEU A 81 -1.51 6.33 -12.84
CA LEU A 81 -1.06 7.20 -13.93
C LEU A 81 -1.71 8.59 -13.93
N THR A 82 -2.53 8.91 -12.94
CA THR A 82 -3.09 10.25 -12.78
C THR A 82 -2.08 11.13 -12.04
N GLU A 83 -1.76 12.28 -12.59
CA GLU A 83 -0.75 13.21 -12.05
C GLU A 83 -1.03 13.60 -10.58
N SER A 84 -2.25 14.04 -10.28
CA SER A 84 -2.63 14.44 -8.91
C SER A 84 -2.58 13.28 -7.92
N VAL A 85 -2.80 12.06 -8.38
CA VAL A 85 -2.68 10.85 -7.54
C VAL A 85 -1.21 10.57 -7.24
N MET A 86 -0.35 10.68 -8.24
CA MET A 86 1.08 10.49 -8.05
C MET A 86 1.66 11.55 -7.11
N GLU A 87 1.27 12.81 -7.28
CA GLU A 87 1.65 13.92 -6.40
C GLU A 87 1.26 13.61 -4.94
N GLN A 88 0.03 13.17 -4.71
CA GLN A 88 -0.44 12.84 -3.37
C GLN A 88 0.27 11.62 -2.77
N HIS A 89 0.57 10.61 -3.58
CA HIS A 89 1.32 9.44 -3.11
C HIS A 89 2.77 9.80 -2.75
N VAL A 90 3.40 10.69 -3.51
CA VAL A 90 4.74 11.21 -3.20
C VAL A 90 4.71 12.01 -1.89
N GLU A 91 3.74 12.93 -1.73
CA GLU A 91 3.56 13.71 -0.50
C GLU A 91 3.40 12.81 0.71
N TRP A 92 2.51 11.80 0.65
CA TRP A 92 2.32 10.85 1.74
C TRP A 92 3.56 10.02 2.04
N ALA A 93 4.34 9.66 1.01
CA ALA A 93 5.58 8.93 1.21
C ALA A 93 6.63 9.77 1.95
N ASP A 94 6.75 11.03 1.58
CA ASP A 94 7.66 11.98 2.23
C ASP A 94 7.22 12.25 3.68
N GLU A 95 5.92 12.46 3.93
CA GLU A 95 5.36 12.60 5.28
C GLU A 95 5.57 11.35 6.16
N ALA A 96 5.48 10.16 5.55
CA ALA A 96 5.71 8.88 6.22
C ALA A 96 7.20 8.57 6.44
N GLY A 97 8.11 9.38 5.89
CA GLY A 97 9.56 9.18 6.00
C GLY A 97 10.06 7.99 5.17
N LEU A 98 9.42 7.70 4.03
CA LEU A 98 9.92 6.68 3.10
C LEU A 98 11.11 7.23 2.30
N ASP A 99 12.17 6.43 2.23
CA ASP A 99 13.35 6.77 1.43
C ASP A 99 13.15 6.44 -0.05
N TYR A 100 12.42 5.36 -0.36
CA TYR A 100 12.21 4.94 -1.76
C TYR A 100 10.96 4.10 -1.97
N PHE A 101 10.43 4.16 -3.20
CA PHE A 101 9.48 3.19 -3.73
C PHE A 101 10.19 2.16 -4.61
N VAL A 102 9.74 0.91 -4.53
CA VAL A 102 10.16 -0.18 -5.42
C VAL A 102 9.09 -0.37 -6.50
N PHE A 103 9.43 -0.04 -7.73
CA PHE A 103 8.55 -0.21 -8.88
C PHE A 103 8.88 -1.51 -9.61
N GLY A 104 7.86 -2.35 -9.85
CA GLY A 104 8.01 -3.48 -10.76
C GLY A 104 8.06 -3.00 -12.21
N TRP A 105 9.04 -3.47 -12.97
CA TRP A 105 9.14 -3.19 -14.40
C TRP A 105 9.09 -4.48 -15.22
N ASN A 106 8.13 -4.58 -16.13
CA ASN A 106 7.84 -5.77 -16.93
C ASN A 106 7.97 -5.48 -18.45
N ALA A 107 8.80 -4.53 -18.81
CA ALA A 107 8.99 -4.04 -20.18
C ALA A 107 7.72 -3.48 -20.85
N GLY A 108 6.72 -3.07 -20.06
CA GLY A 108 5.49 -2.48 -20.56
C GLY A 108 5.57 -0.96 -20.69
N SER A 109 4.89 -0.39 -21.69
CA SER A 109 4.78 1.07 -21.86
C SER A 109 4.13 1.75 -20.65
N THR A 110 3.25 1.04 -19.94
CA THR A 110 2.63 1.51 -18.71
C THR A 110 3.65 1.67 -17.58
N ASP A 111 4.62 0.73 -17.48
CA ASP A 111 5.67 0.81 -16.48
C ASP A 111 6.61 1.99 -16.77
N ASP A 112 6.99 2.19 -18.04
CA ASP A 112 7.78 3.34 -18.47
C ASP A 112 7.08 4.67 -18.15
N ALA A 113 5.77 4.75 -18.41
CA ALA A 113 4.97 5.93 -18.12
C ALA A 113 4.89 6.21 -16.61
N LEU A 114 4.73 5.17 -15.80
CA LEU A 114 4.66 5.28 -14.35
C LEU A 114 5.97 5.80 -13.76
N LEU A 115 7.10 5.25 -14.19
CA LEU A 115 8.43 5.69 -13.74
C LEU A 115 8.72 7.14 -14.14
N SER A 116 8.33 7.52 -15.37
CA SER A 116 8.47 8.89 -15.86
C SER A 116 7.60 9.86 -15.09
N LEU A 117 6.36 9.49 -14.81
CA LEU A 117 5.43 10.30 -14.02
C LEU A 117 5.96 10.50 -12.60
N PHE A 118 6.39 9.43 -11.92
CA PHE A 118 6.99 9.52 -10.60
C PHE A 118 8.20 10.47 -10.59
N ALA A 119 9.13 10.29 -11.52
CA ALA A 119 10.32 11.12 -11.62
C ALA A 119 9.99 12.61 -11.81
N SER A 120 8.87 12.92 -12.48
CA SER A 120 8.41 14.30 -12.72
C SER A 120 7.70 14.92 -11.52
N LYS A 121 7.13 14.12 -10.60
CA LYS A 121 6.29 14.61 -9.50
C LYS A 121 6.98 14.58 -8.14
N ARG A 122 8.08 13.84 -7.99
CA ARG A 122 8.83 13.79 -6.74
C ARG A 122 9.55 15.11 -6.44
N ALA A 123 9.69 15.44 -5.16
CA ALA A 123 10.55 16.53 -4.72
C ALA A 123 12.04 16.17 -4.90
N ALA A 124 12.90 17.17 -5.06
CA ALA A 124 14.34 16.93 -5.23
C ALA A 124 14.98 16.13 -4.09
N ASP A 125 14.55 16.42 -2.87
CA ASP A 125 15.05 15.78 -1.64
C ASP A 125 14.09 14.69 -1.10
N GLY A 126 12.99 14.42 -1.82
CA GLY A 126 11.94 13.49 -1.40
C GLY A 126 12.24 12.04 -1.75
N VAL A 127 11.20 11.23 -1.62
CA VAL A 127 11.20 9.79 -1.94
C VAL A 127 11.82 9.50 -3.31
N ARG A 128 12.57 8.42 -3.42
CA ARG A 128 13.27 8.01 -4.64
C ARG A 128 12.71 6.72 -5.20
N MET A 129 13.15 6.32 -6.38
CA MET A 129 12.75 5.06 -6.99
C MET A 129 13.85 4.00 -6.91
N VAL A 130 13.42 2.75 -6.81
CA VAL A 130 14.19 1.54 -7.10
C VAL A 130 13.40 0.73 -8.09
N VAL A 131 14.03 0.14 -9.09
CA VAL A 131 13.36 -0.69 -10.09
C VAL A 131 13.62 -2.16 -9.81
N ASN A 132 12.55 -2.92 -9.67
CA ASN A 132 12.58 -4.39 -9.70
C ASN A 132 12.39 -4.83 -11.15
N PHE A 133 13.50 -5.14 -11.83
CA PHE A 133 13.49 -5.63 -13.20
C PHE A 133 12.98 -7.06 -13.26
N ASN A 134 11.76 -7.23 -13.74
CA ASN A 134 11.13 -8.54 -13.84
C ASN A 134 11.53 -9.20 -15.17
N THR A 135 12.18 -10.36 -15.09
CA THR A 135 12.65 -11.10 -16.26
C THR A 135 11.63 -12.04 -16.90
N SER A 136 10.41 -12.09 -16.35
CA SER A 136 9.35 -13.00 -16.86
C SER A 136 9.00 -12.75 -18.32
N HIS A 137 9.04 -11.49 -18.78
CA HIS A 137 8.78 -11.12 -20.17
C HIS A 137 9.85 -11.65 -21.15
N LEU A 138 11.04 -11.98 -20.65
CA LEU A 138 12.08 -12.65 -21.42
C LEU A 138 11.87 -14.18 -21.49
N GLY A 139 10.84 -14.70 -20.80
CA GLY A 139 10.58 -16.13 -20.69
C GLY A 139 11.65 -16.88 -19.91
N ILE A 140 12.36 -16.19 -19.02
CA ILE A 140 13.39 -16.80 -18.17
C ILE A 140 12.72 -17.46 -16.96
N SER A 141 13.03 -18.71 -16.73
CA SER A 141 12.58 -19.48 -15.59
C SER A 141 13.70 -20.43 -15.12
N ASN A 142 13.48 -21.14 -14.01
CA ASN A 142 14.44 -22.15 -13.54
C ASN A 142 14.72 -23.23 -14.60
N ASP A 143 13.67 -23.59 -15.38
CA ASP A 143 13.77 -24.62 -16.43
C ASP A 143 14.21 -24.03 -17.78
N GLN A 144 14.14 -22.72 -17.92
CA GLN A 144 14.53 -22.00 -19.14
C GLN A 144 15.43 -20.81 -18.78
N PRO A 145 16.69 -21.05 -18.45
CA PRO A 145 17.63 -19.98 -18.12
C PRO A 145 17.96 -19.13 -19.35
N LEU A 146 18.57 -17.97 -19.11
CA LEU A 146 19.03 -17.06 -20.16
C LEU A 146 20.21 -17.68 -20.94
N GLN A 147 19.91 -18.49 -21.95
CA GLN A 147 20.93 -19.18 -22.76
C GLN A 147 20.91 -18.79 -24.25
N SER A 148 19.86 -18.10 -24.71
CA SER A 148 19.82 -17.69 -26.11
C SER A 148 20.42 -16.30 -26.29
N ASP A 149 21.22 -16.14 -27.39
CA ASP A 149 21.82 -14.86 -27.76
C ASP A 149 20.75 -13.78 -28.01
N GLU A 150 19.58 -14.17 -28.50
CA GLU A 150 18.46 -13.27 -28.74
C GLU A 150 17.96 -12.65 -27.43
N LYS A 151 17.64 -13.48 -26.42
CA LYS A 151 17.18 -13.02 -25.11
C LYS A 151 18.22 -12.20 -24.36
N LEU A 152 19.49 -12.60 -24.49
CA LEU A 152 20.60 -11.85 -23.92
C LEU A 152 20.74 -10.46 -24.59
N THR A 153 20.56 -10.41 -25.90
CA THR A 153 20.60 -9.15 -26.66
C THR A 153 19.41 -8.27 -26.26
N GLN A 154 18.20 -8.83 -26.17
CA GLN A 154 17.02 -8.12 -25.69
C GLN A 154 17.26 -7.53 -24.30
N MET A 155 17.70 -8.35 -23.34
CA MET A 155 17.98 -7.91 -21.98
C MET A 155 19.02 -6.78 -21.94
N ARG A 156 20.08 -6.88 -22.73
CA ARG A 156 21.11 -5.82 -22.83
C ARG A 156 20.53 -4.52 -23.38
N THR A 157 19.70 -4.61 -24.41
CA THR A 157 19.02 -3.45 -25.01
C THR A 157 18.13 -2.77 -23.99
N GLU A 158 17.26 -3.52 -23.33
CA GLU A 158 16.37 -3.00 -22.30
C GLU A 158 17.16 -2.35 -21.15
N PHE A 159 18.22 -3.00 -20.70
CA PHE A 159 19.07 -2.44 -19.66
C PHE A 159 19.72 -1.13 -20.09
N THR A 160 20.27 -1.08 -21.30
CA THR A 160 20.96 0.10 -21.81
C THR A 160 20.00 1.25 -22.12
N GLU A 161 18.84 0.95 -22.71
CA GLU A 161 17.90 1.98 -23.18
C GLU A 161 16.92 2.42 -22.12
N LYS A 162 16.57 1.55 -21.16
CA LYS A 162 15.54 1.79 -20.16
C LYS A 162 16.11 1.98 -18.75
N MET A 163 16.95 1.05 -18.30
CA MET A 163 17.45 1.06 -16.91
C MET A 163 18.59 2.06 -16.71
N LEU A 164 19.56 2.10 -17.64
CA LEU A 164 20.72 2.96 -17.47
C LEU A 164 20.35 4.46 -17.34
N PRO A 165 19.42 5.02 -18.13
CA PRO A 165 18.97 6.39 -17.94
C PRO A 165 18.31 6.62 -16.55
N LEU A 166 17.56 5.64 -16.05
CA LEU A 166 16.97 5.73 -14.71
C LEU A 166 18.05 5.74 -13.62
N PHE A 167 19.06 4.88 -13.73
CA PHE A 167 20.18 4.81 -12.79
C PHE A 167 21.02 6.10 -12.77
N GLN A 168 21.04 6.84 -13.86
CA GLN A 168 21.71 8.13 -13.96
C GLN A 168 20.84 9.30 -13.44
N SER A 169 19.55 9.07 -13.26
CA SER A 169 18.61 10.08 -12.79
C SER A 169 18.78 10.37 -11.28
N ASP A 170 18.56 11.61 -10.88
CA ASP A 170 18.48 12.00 -9.48
C ASP A 170 17.25 11.39 -8.75
N ALA A 171 16.28 10.90 -9.50
CA ALA A 171 15.13 10.21 -8.95
C ALA A 171 15.46 8.79 -8.47
N TYR A 172 16.62 8.22 -8.86
CA TYR A 172 16.99 6.87 -8.47
C TYR A 172 17.65 6.84 -7.09
N PHE A 173 17.27 5.85 -6.28
CA PHE A 173 17.87 5.63 -4.97
C PHE A 173 19.30 5.08 -5.13
N ARG A 174 20.24 5.61 -4.36
CA ARG A 174 21.64 5.19 -4.40
C ARG A 174 22.14 4.80 -3.03
N VAL A 175 23.02 3.80 -2.99
CA VAL A 175 23.80 3.45 -1.80
C VAL A 175 25.25 3.83 -2.07
N GLY A 176 25.71 4.92 -1.47
CA GLY A 176 26.94 5.58 -1.86
C GLY A 176 26.80 6.08 -3.31
N ASP A 177 27.75 5.74 -4.16
CA ASP A 177 27.77 6.13 -5.58
C ASP A 177 27.10 5.09 -6.52
N ARG A 178 26.49 4.04 -5.96
CA ARG A 178 25.91 2.94 -6.74
C ARG A 178 24.38 3.02 -6.75
N PRO A 179 23.75 2.84 -7.94
CA PRO A 179 22.32 2.68 -8.07
C PRO A 179 21.85 1.38 -7.44
#